data_1a20a663d7a9ec1e771ab3d656bfa7ef
#
_entry.id   1a20a663d7a9ec1e771ab3d656bfa7ef
#
_cell.length_a   1.000
_cell.length_b   1.000
_cell.length_c   1.000
_cell.angle_alpha   90.00
_cell.angle_beta   90.00
_cell.angle_gamma   90.00
#
_symmetry.space_group_name_H-M   'P 1'
#
loop_
_entity.id
_entity.type
_entity.pdbx_description
1 polymer ?
#
loop_
_entity_poly.entity_id
_entity_poly.type
_entity_poly.pdbx_seq_one_letter_code
_entity_poly.pdbx_strand_id
1 'polypeptide(L)'
;KKFNKSRSAVIHVNTEKARDLYKDKYDLFRLELVRMVIQFNQIHFNKAIFKANYDELELYMDCETMEQLTEGFHQCQLLPFLIRELDFPGSVGYGIGDNIYQARLNAINASHFGRSRGKDNIGSFLLDQNESLIFLTADVDSGIGPVFSVRAGSVSEIADKVKLSSETVVRIAEVLNAVESKEITSQDLIDGLGISLRSANKFLSNLEKGGYASVCGQKRNGNKGRPINIYHVDLKLKTQ
;
A
#
# COMPACT_ATOMS: atom_id res chain seq x y z
N LYS A 1 -35.83 14.99 -0.21
CA LYS A 1 -34.55 15.39 0.39
C LYS A 1 -33.69 14.14 0.47
N LYS A 2 -32.73 13.94 -0.46
CA LYS A 2 -31.70 12.91 -0.31
C LYS A 2 -30.83 13.36 0.87
N PHE A 3 -30.87 12.65 1.98
CA PHE A 3 -29.83 12.75 2.98
C PHE A 3 -28.53 12.31 2.31
N ASN A 4 -27.65 13.24 2.00
CA ASN A 4 -26.27 12.92 1.69
C ASN A 4 -25.69 12.31 2.96
N LYS A 5 -25.61 10.99 3.00
CA LYS A 5 -25.03 10.28 4.13
C LYS A 5 -23.55 10.64 4.13
N SER A 6 -23.15 11.51 5.06
CA SER A 6 -21.74 11.86 5.23
C SER A 6 -20.97 10.58 5.47
N ARG A 7 -20.04 10.26 4.57
CA ARG A 7 -19.17 9.09 4.72
C ARG A 7 -18.15 9.36 5.81
N SER A 8 -17.81 8.31 6.53
CA SER A 8 -16.78 8.34 7.56
C SER A 8 -15.43 7.97 6.95
N ALA A 9 -14.36 8.56 7.48
CA ALA A 9 -13.01 8.25 7.09
C ALA A 9 -12.12 8.06 8.34
N VAL A 10 -11.16 7.15 8.25
CA VAL A 10 -10.23 6.82 9.33
C VAL A 10 -8.83 6.67 8.77
N ILE A 11 -7.85 7.20 9.48
CA ILE A 11 -6.43 6.89 9.28
C ILE A 11 -6.00 5.97 10.42
N HIS A 12 -5.36 4.85 10.10
CA HIS A 12 -4.81 3.90 11.05
C HIS A 12 -3.29 3.85 10.92
N VAL A 13 -2.59 4.03 12.02
CA VAL A 13 -1.13 3.92 12.12
C VAL A 13 -0.79 2.55 12.67
N ASN A 14 -0.24 1.67 11.84
CA ASN A 14 0.16 0.32 12.22
C ASN A 14 1.54 0.34 12.88
N THR A 15 1.61 -0.08 14.14
CA THR A 15 2.81 -0.03 14.97
C THR A 15 3.46 -1.40 15.19
N GLU A 16 2.94 -2.48 14.63
CA GLU A 16 3.43 -3.85 14.88
C GLU A 16 4.94 -3.95 14.65
N LYS A 17 5.41 -3.46 13.51
CA LYS A 17 6.83 -3.51 13.15
C LYS A 17 7.71 -2.66 14.09
N ALA A 18 7.18 -1.52 14.55
CA ALA A 18 7.86 -0.67 15.53
C ALA A 18 7.98 -1.38 16.88
N ARG A 19 6.93 -2.06 17.32
CA ARG A 19 6.93 -2.84 18.57
C ARG A 19 7.98 -3.95 18.51
N ASP A 20 8.06 -4.69 17.39
CA ASP A 20 9.04 -5.76 17.21
C ASP A 20 10.48 -5.24 17.19
N LEU A 21 10.69 -4.05 16.60
CA LEU A 21 12.01 -3.43 16.48
C LEU A 21 12.49 -2.83 17.80
N TYR A 22 11.63 -2.08 18.48
CA TYR A 22 12.02 -1.30 19.68
C TYR A 22 11.89 -2.08 20.99
N LYS A 23 11.14 -3.17 21.03
CA LYS A 23 11.00 -4.06 22.21
C LYS A 23 10.83 -3.28 23.51
N ASP A 24 11.81 -3.37 24.43
CA ASP A 24 11.77 -2.71 25.75
C ASP A 24 11.72 -1.17 25.68
N LYS A 25 12.07 -0.58 24.54
CA LYS A 25 12.00 0.87 24.31
C LYS A 25 10.71 1.29 23.59
N TYR A 26 9.83 0.36 23.32
CA TYR A 26 8.61 0.62 22.55
C TYR A 26 7.71 1.68 23.21
N ASP A 27 7.57 1.65 24.53
CA ASP A 27 6.72 2.62 25.23
C ASP A 27 7.21 4.07 25.07
N LEU A 28 8.53 4.29 25.11
CA LEU A 28 9.11 5.62 24.85
C LEU A 28 8.91 6.04 23.39
N PHE A 29 9.18 5.14 22.45
CA PHE A 29 8.94 5.40 21.04
C PHE A 29 7.46 5.72 20.77
N ARG A 30 6.55 4.96 21.38
CA ARG A 30 5.12 5.16 21.26
C ARG A 30 4.66 6.52 21.78
N LEU A 31 5.21 7.02 22.89
CA LEU A 31 4.91 8.35 23.40
C LEU A 31 5.30 9.43 22.39
N GLU A 32 6.47 9.32 21.78
CA GLU A 32 6.90 10.24 20.72
C GLU A 32 6.02 10.13 19.47
N LEU A 33 5.65 8.91 19.09
CA LEU A 33 4.75 8.68 17.95
C LEU A 33 3.38 9.32 18.19
N VAL A 34 2.80 9.16 19.38
CA VAL A 34 1.54 9.82 19.77
C VAL A 34 1.67 11.35 19.65
N ARG A 35 2.78 11.92 20.19
CA ARG A 35 3.06 13.35 20.10
C ARG A 35 3.12 13.83 18.65
N MET A 36 3.80 13.08 17.77
CA MET A 36 3.93 13.43 16.35
C MET A 36 2.58 13.35 15.62
N VAL A 37 1.77 12.33 15.88
CA VAL A 37 0.43 12.22 15.25
C VAL A 37 -0.49 13.35 15.70
N ILE A 38 -0.44 13.75 16.98
CA ILE A 38 -1.19 14.91 17.47
C ILE A 38 -0.69 16.20 16.81
N GLN A 39 0.61 16.40 16.72
CA GLN A 39 1.21 17.54 16.04
C GLN A 39 0.81 17.61 14.57
N PHE A 40 0.86 16.50 13.87
CA PHE A 40 0.40 16.39 12.48
C PHE A 40 -1.06 16.82 12.34
N ASN A 41 -1.95 16.30 13.20
CA ASN A 41 -3.37 16.69 13.19
C ASN A 41 -3.56 18.20 13.43
N GLN A 42 -2.81 18.79 14.34
CA GLN A 42 -2.87 20.23 14.62
C GLN A 42 -2.42 21.09 13.44
N ILE A 43 -1.37 20.67 12.75
CA ILE A 43 -0.82 21.42 11.60
C ILE A 43 -1.76 21.34 10.38
N HIS A 44 -2.32 20.16 10.11
CA HIS A 44 -3.01 19.93 8.85
C HIS A 44 -4.52 20.16 8.92
N PHE A 45 -5.19 19.90 10.04
CA PHE A 45 -6.65 20.07 10.07
C PHE A 45 -7.26 20.53 11.38
N ASN A 46 -6.72 20.14 12.50
CA ASN A 46 -7.32 20.31 13.83
C ASN A 46 -8.80 19.87 13.95
N LYS A 47 -9.26 19.02 13.00
CA LYS A 47 -10.66 18.55 12.90
C LYS A 47 -10.81 17.05 13.14
N ALA A 48 -9.72 16.28 12.99
CA ALA A 48 -9.78 14.86 13.22
C ALA A 48 -9.81 14.53 14.71
N ILE A 49 -10.66 13.59 15.08
CA ILE A 49 -10.70 13.05 16.44
C ILE A 49 -9.59 12.01 16.55
N PHE A 50 -8.61 12.30 17.38
CA PHE A 50 -7.50 11.38 17.66
C PHE A 50 -7.87 10.40 18.75
N LYS A 51 -7.59 9.11 18.50
CA LYS A 51 -7.73 8.02 19.46
C LYS A 51 -6.43 7.26 19.56
N ALA A 52 -5.92 7.10 20.77
CA ALA A 52 -4.73 6.30 21.06
C ALA A 52 -5.07 5.25 22.10
N ASN A 53 -5.02 3.99 21.70
CA ASN A 53 -4.97 2.82 22.57
C ASN A 53 -3.53 2.30 22.60
N TYR A 54 -3.25 1.27 23.42
CA TYR A 54 -1.88 0.76 23.53
C TYR A 54 -1.29 0.32 22.18
N ASP A 55 -2.08 -0.38 21.37
CA ASP A 55 -1.62 -0.93 20.07
C ASP A 55 -2.22 -0.21 18.85
N GLU A 56 -3.03 0.82 19.03
CA GLU A 56 -3.77 1.47 17.96
C GLU A 56 -3.67 2.98 18.05
N LEU A 57 -3.26 3.62 16.96
CA LEU A 57 -3.33 5.07 16.77
C LEU A 57 -4.22 5.35 15.58
N GLU A 58 -5.30 6.07 15.80
CA GLU A 58 -6.33 6.30 14.79
C GLU A 58 -6.74 7.78 14.77
N LEU A 59 -6.96 8.30 13.56
CA LEU A 59 -7.55 9.62 13.31
C LEU A 59 -8.89 9.44 12.62
N TYR A 60 -9.95 9.97 13.20
CA TYR A 60 -11.32 9.88 12.70
C TYR A 60 -11.77 11.22 12.14
N MET A 61 -12.32 11.23 10.95
CA MET A 61 -12.77 12.43 10.25
C MET A 61 -13.90 12.12 9.27
N ASP A 62 -14.46 13.15 8.64
CA ASP A 62 -15.34 12.98 7.50
C ASP A 62 -14.54 12.74 6.21
N CYS A 63 -15.21 12.22 5.18
CA CYS A 63 -14.58 11.88 3.92
C CYS A 63 -14.03 13.12 3.18
N GLU A 64 -14.67 14.28 3.32
CA GLU A 64 -14.25 15.53 2.68
C GLU A 64 -12.90 16.01 3.27
N THR A 65 -12.76 15.92 4.59
CA THR A 65 -11.49 16.22 5.27
C THR A 65 -10.38 15.26 4.81
N MET A 66 -10.69 13.96 4.66
CA MET A 66 -9.74 12.97 4.13
C MET A 66 -9.34 13.29 2.68
N GLU A 67 -10.29 13.64 1.83
CA GLU A 67 -10.05 13.98 0.43
C GLU A 67 -9.12 15.21 0.32
N GLN A 68 -9.37 16.24 1.12
CA GLN A 68 -8.49 17.42 1.19
C GLN A 68 -7.08 17.07 1.65
N LEU A 69 -6.94 16.22 2.70
CA LEU A 69 -5.66 15.78 3.22
C LEU A 69 -4.85 15.00 2.19
N THR A 70 -5.52 14.19 1.42
CA THR A 70 -4.88 13.28 0.47
C THR A 70 -4.82 13.85 -0.95
N GLU A 71 -5.13 15.15 -1.13
CA GLU A 71 -5.16 15.83 -2.42
C GLU A 71 -5.98 15.04 -3.46
N GLY A 72 -7.25 14.76 -3.11
CA GLY A 72 -8.13 13.98 -3.99
C GLY A 72 -7.79 12.48 -4.03
N PHE A 73 -7.30 11.91 -2.96
CA PHE A 73 -6.88 10.51 -2.83
C PHE A 73 -5.66 10.12 -3.67
N HIS A 74 -4.71 11.06 -3.83
CA HIS A 74 -3.47 10.83 -4.57
C HIS A 74 -2.24 10.75 -3.67
N GLN A 75 -2.23 11.52 -2.56
CA GLN A 75 -1.04 11.66 -1.72
C GLN A 75 -1.26 11.17 -0.29
N CYS A 76 -0.21 10.62 0.31
CA CYS A 76 -0.15 10.40 1.75
C CYS A 76 0.86 11.37 2.39
N GLN A 77 0.42 12.13 3.37
CA GLN A 77 1.27 13.11 4.06
C GLN A 77 1.75 12.62 5.41
N LEU A 78 0.95 11.79 6.11
CA LEU A 78 1.28 11.35 7.47
C LEU A 78 2.48 10.41 7.51
N LEU A 79 2.56 9.40 6.64
CA LEU A 79 3.66 8.43 6.66
C LEU A 79 5.03 9.08 6.42
N PRO A 80 5.24 9.91 5.37
CA PRO A 80 6.52 10.59 5.17
C PRO A 80 6.86 11.55 6.32
N PHE A 81 5.86 12.21 6.93
CA PHE A 81 6.07 13.01 8.11
C PHE A 81 6.62 12.16 9.27
N LEU A 82 6.01 11.02 9.59
CA LEU A 82 6.45 10.12 10.66
C LEU A 82 7.83 9.52 10.39
N ILE A 83 8.14 9.18 9.14
CA ILE A 83 9.47 8.69 8.77
C ILE A 83 10.52 9.77 8.97
N ARG A 84 10.26 11.00 8.56
CA ARG A 84 11.21 12.11 8.71
C ARG A 84 11.47 12.46 10.17
N GLU A 85 10.43 12.48 11.01
CA GLU A 85 10.54 12.94 12.39
C GLU A 85 10.99 11.84 13.37
N LEU A 86 10.69 10.56 13.09
CA LEU A 86 10.88 9.45 14.01
C LEU A 86 11.58 8.23 13.43
N ASP A 87 11.97 8.26 12.15
CA ASP A 87 12.44 7.05 11.46
C ASP A 87 11.41 5.89 11.55
N PHE A 88 10.13 6.24 11.45
CA PHE A 88 9.00 5.35 11.71
C PHE A 88 9.03 4.10 10.82
N PRO A 89 9.15 2.88 11.38
CA PRO A 89 9.29 1.66 10.59
C PRO A 89 7.96 1.02 10.21
N GLY A 90 6.84 1.61 10.65
CA GLY A 90 5.49 1.06 10.44
C GLY A 90 4.87 1.45 9.11
N SER A 91 3.56 1.30 9.02
CA SER A 91 2.74 1.69 7.88
C SER A 91 1.53 2.51 8.31
N VAL A 92 0.95 3.24 7.37
CA VAL A 92 -0.27 4.03 7.57
C VAL A 92 -1.29 3.59 6.54
N GLY A 93 -2.50 3.28 6.99
CA GLY A 93 -3.64 2.91 6.15
C GLY A 93 -4.76 3.94 6.25
N TYR A 94 -5.42 4.18 5.15
CA TYR A 94 -6.56 5.09 5.02
C TYR A 94 -7.80 4.29 4.70
N GLY A 95 -8.92 4.59 5.32
CA GLY A 95 -10.17 3.86 5.10
C GLY A 95 -11.36 4.79 4.98
N ILE A 96 -12.22 4.54 4.00
CA ILE A 96 -13.50 5.22 3.81
C ILE A 96 -14.62 4.19 3.92
N GLY A 97 -15.71 4.55 4.56
CA GLY A 97 -16.87 3.67 4.74
C GLY A 97 -18.18 4.44 4.90
N ASP A 98 -19.28 3.74 4.69
CA ASP A 98 -20.64 4.28 4.92
C ASP A 98 -20.93 4.57 6.39
N ASN A 99 -20.11 4.04 7.28
CA ASN A 99 -20.12 4.28 8.71
C ASN A 99 -18.69 4.14 9.26
N ILE A 100 -18.52 4.60 10.51
CA ILE A 100 -17.22 4.67 11.18
C ILE A 100 -16.59 3.28 11.40
N TYR A 101 -17.39 2.26 11.59
CA TYR A 101 -16.88 0.88 11.78
C TYR A 101 -16.27 0.33 10.49
N GLN A 102 -16.97 0.48 9.37
CA GLN A 102 -16.46 0.08 8.05
C GLN A 102 -15.21 0.88 7.68
N ALA A 103 -15.23 2.21 7.87
CA ALA A 103 -14.07 3.06 7.61
C ALA A 103 -12.84 2.61 8.42
N ARG A 104 -13.05 2.27 9.71
CA ARG A 104 -11.98 1.76 10.58
C ARG A 104 -11.43 0.42 10.09
N LEU A 105 -12.28 -0.56 9.77
CA LEU A 105 -11.83 -1.84 9.22
C LEU A 105 -11.06 -1.65 7.91
N ASN A 106 -11.55 -0.79 7.05
CA ASN A 106 -10.87 -0.47 5.79
C ASN A 106 -9.50 0.16 6.03
N ALA A 107 -9.35 1.07 6.99
CA ALA A 107 -8.07 1.67 7.34
C ALA A 107 -7.08 0.65 7.90
N ILE A 108 -7.51 -0.25 8.78
CA ILE A 108 -6.70 -1.34 9.31
C ILE A 108 -6.23 -2.25 8.16
N ASN A 109 -7.15 -2.70 7.31
CA ASN A 109 -6.82 -3.54 6.17
C ASN A 109 -5.85 -2.83 5.21
N ALA A 110 -6.09 -1.55 4.91
CA ALA A 110 -5.21 -0.76 4.06
C ALA A 110 -3.78 -0.64 4.65
N SER A 111 -3.64 -0.53 5.97
CA SER A 111 -2.33 -0.46 6.63
C SER A 111 -1.49 -1.73 6.46
N HIS A 112 -2.11 -2.89 6.29
CA HIS A 112 -1.40 -4.14 6.02
C HIS A 112 -0.84 -4.24 4.60
N PHE A 113 -1.39 -3.48 3.64
CA PHE A 113 -0.82 -3.36 2.30
C PHE A 113 0.33 -2.35 2.24
N GLY A 114 0.32 -1.34 3.15
CA GLY A 114 1.34 -0.30 3.21
C GLY A 114 2.65 -0.82 3.78
N ARG A 115 3.75 -0.70 3.01
CA ARG A 115 5.12 -0.84 3.51
C ARG A 115 5.96 0.29 2.96
N SER A 116 6.93 0.76 3.76
CA SER A 116 7.97 1.58 3.20
C SER A 116 8.78 0.75 2.20
N ARG A 117 8.82 1.17 0.95
CA ARG A 117 9.49 0.49 -0.15
C ARG A 117 10.95 0.92 -0.30
N GLY A 118 11.68 1.05 0.78
CA GLY A 118 13.00 1.68 0.77
C GLY A 118 12.89 3.21 0.81
N LYS A 119 14.02 3.91 0.73
CA LYS A 119 14.08 5.36 0.91
C LYS A 119 13.38 6.16 -0.20
N ASP A 120 13.20 5.56 -1.37
CA ASP A 120 12.81 6.26 -2.60
C ASP A 120 11.35 6.04 -3.02
N ASN A 121 10.58 5.20 -2.31
CA ASN A 121 9.20 4.90 -2.70
C ASN A 121 8.32 4.70 -1.46
N ILE A 122 8.02 5.80 -0.78
CA ILE A 122 7.19 5.83 0.42
C ILE A 122 5.74 6.05 -0.02
N GLY A 123 4.82 5.22 0.47
CA GLY A 123 3.42 5.36 0.17
C GLY A 123 2.51 4.57 1.11
N SER A 124 1.26 4.87 1.03
CA SER A 124 0.20 4.25 1.82
C SER A 124 -0.92 3.76 0.93
N PHE A 125 -1.84 2.99 1.49
CA PHE A 125 -3.04 2.58 0.76
C PHE A 125 -4.29 3.18 1.40
N LEU A 126 -5.26 3.46 0.55
CA LEU A 126 -6.63 3.78 0.94
C LEU A 126 -7.53 2.66 0.44
N LEU A 127 -8.38 2.15 1.33
CA LEU A 127 -9.44 1.21 1.00
C LEU A 127 -10.79 1.91 1.14
N ASP A 128 -11.58 1.94 0.07
CA ASP A 128 -12.89 2.59 0.06
C ASP A 128 -14.05 1.63 0.37
N GLN A 129 -15.27 2.14 0.42
CA GLN A 129 -16.49 1.38 0.69
C GLN A 129 -16.86 0.39 -0.44
N ASN A 130 -16.28 0.50 -1.62
CA ASN A 130 -16.46 -0.40 -2.76
C ASN A 130 -15.37 -1.47 -2.85
N GLU A 131 -14.56 -1.60 -1.78
CA GLU A 131 -13.39 -2.47 -1.75
C GLU A 131 -12.30 -2.09 -2.78
N SER A 132 -12.27 -0.83 -3.22
CA SER A 132 -11.20 -0.32 -4.08
C SER A 132 -10.01 0.04 -3.23
N LEU A 133 -8.87 -0.56 -3.55
CA LEU A 133 -7.58 -0.27 -2.93
C LEU A 133 -6.82 0.73 -3.81
N ILE A 134 -6.59 1.93 -3.28
CA ILE A 134 -5.95 3.04 -3.97
C ILE A 134 -4.58 3.28 -3.36
N PHE A 135 -3.55 3.39 -4.18
CA PHE A 135 -2.20 3.74 -3.70
C PHE A 135 -2.05 5.25 -3.59
N LEU A 136 -1.62 5.71 -2.42
CA LEU A 136 -1.32 7.11 -2.12
C LEU A 136 0.21 7.28 -2.11
N THR A 137 0.73 8.15 -2.98
CA THR A 137 2.18 8.41 -3.04
C THR A 137 2.61 9.42 -1.99
N ALA A 138 3.87 9.35 -1.54
CA ALA A 138 4.48 10.35 -0.66
C ALA A 138 5.23 11.45 -1.43
N ASP A 139 5.41 11.29 -2.74
CA ASP A 139 6.23 12.15 -3.57
C ASP A 139 5.44 13.37 -4.05
N VAL A 140 5.85 14.55 -3.59
CA VAL A 140 5.25 15.84 -3.98
C VAL A 140 5.73 16.30 -5.36
N ASP A 141 6.88 15.79 -5.84
CA ASP A 141 7.53 16.24 -7.09
C ASP A 141 7.31 15.29 -8.29
N SER A 142 6.86 14.07 -8.07
CA SER A 142 6.46 13.19 -9.17
C SER A 142 5.05 13.58 -9.59
N GLY A 143 4.92 14.37 -10.65
CA GLY A 143 3.63 14.67 -11.25
C GLY A 143 2.78 13.41 -11.35
N ILE A 144 1.51 13.53 -11.00
CA ILE A 144 0.44 12.54 -10.96
C ILE A 144 0.91 11.13 -11.34
N GLY A 145 1.42 10.39 -10.35
CA GLY A 145 1.67 8.96 -10.54
C GLY A 145 0.35 8.27 -10.91
N PRO A 146 0.38 7.21 -11.70
CA PRO A 146 -0.84 6.54 -12.12
C PRO A 146 -1.65 6.15 -10.88
N VAL A 147 -2.90 6.58 -10.84
CA VAL A 147 -3.86 6.16 -9.81
C VAL A 147 -4.03 4.65 -9.97
N PHE A 148 -3.32 3.92 -9.13
CA PHE A 148 -3.41 2.46 -9.11
C PHE A 148 -4.54 2.08 -8.16
N SER A 149 -5.63 1.57 -8.73
CA SER A 149 -6.78 1.10 -7.95
C SER A 149 -7.09 -0.36 -8.32
N VAL A 150 -7.22 -1.21 -7.30
CA VAL A 150 -7.59 -2.63 -7.45
C VAL A 150 -8.64 -3.04 -6.43
N ARG A 151 -9.44 -4.04 -6.75
CA ARG A 151 -10.39 -4.63 -5.80
C ARG A 151 -9.66 -5.49 -4.77
N ALA A 152 -9.77 -5.15 -3.49
CA ALA A 152 -9.11 -5.87 -2.39
C ALA A 152 -9.52 -7.35 -2.31
N GLY A 153 -10.79 -7.69 -2.53
CA GLY A 153 -11.27 -9.08 -2.56
C GLY A 153 -10.61 -9.90 -3.67
N SER A 154 -10.44 -9.32 -4.87
CA SER A 154 -9.74 -9.98 -5.97
C SER A 154 -8.26 -10.22 -5.64
N VAL A 155 -7.62 -9.32 -4.91
CA VAL A 155 -6.23 -9.48 -4.46
C VAL A 155 -6.09 -10.66 -3.51
N SER A 156 -7.01 -10.79 -2.55
CA SER A 156 -7.00 -11.91 -1.57
C SER A 156 -7.17 -13.26 -2.27
N GLU A 157 -8.13 -13.38 -3.19
CA GLU A 157 -8.36 -14.60 -3.96
C GLU A 157 -7.13 -15.01 -4.80
N ILE A 158 -6.47 -14.03 -5.42
CA ILE A 158 -5.25 -14.30 -6.19
C ILE A 158 -4.14 -14.75 -5.24
N ALA A 159 -3.94 -14.04 -4.13
CA ALA A 159 -2.91 -14.33 -3.14
C ALA A 159 -2.99 -15.78 -2.65
N ASP A 160 -4.18 -16.24 -2.31
CA ASP A 160 -4.43 -17.62 -1.87
C ASP A 160 -4.09 -18.64 -2.97
N LYS A 161 -4.53 -18.39 -4.22
CA LYS A 161 -4.27 -19.31 -5.34
C LYS A 161 -2.78 -19.40 -5.70
N VAL A 162 -2.06 -18.28 -5.66
CA VAL A 162 -0.63 -18.24 -6.02
C VAL A 162 0.29 -18.45 -4.83
N LYS A 163 -0.25 -18.63 -3.62
CA LYS A 163 0.50 -18.80 -2.37
C LYS A 163 1.53 -17.69 -2.14
N LEU A 164 1.09 -16.46 -2.36
CA LEU A 164 1.82 -15.23 -2.06
C LEU A 164 1.01 -14.41 -1.06
N SER A 165 1.65 -13.46 -0.39
CA SER A 165 0.90 -12.50 0.42
C SER A 165 0.12 -11.53 -0.48
N SER A 166 -1.02 -11.04 0.00
CA SER A 166 -1.82 -10.01 -0.71
C SER A 166 -0.98 -8.79 -1.07
N GLU A 167 -0.10 -8.38 -0.16
CA GLU A 167 0.88 -7.31 -0.40
C GLU A 167 1.80 -7.61 -1.60
N THR A 168 2.31 -8.85 -1.70
CA THR A 168 3.18 -9.23 -2.83
C THR A 168 2.41 -9.17 -4.15
N VAL A 169 1.14 -9.61 -4.16
CA VAL A 169 0.28 -9.54 -5.36
C VAL A 169 0.06 -8.09 -5.79
N VAL A 170 -0.24 -7.18 -4.84
CA VAL A 170 -0.39 -5.75 -5.12
C VAL A 170 0.90 -5.18 -5.71
N ARG A 171 2.05 -5.45 -5.11
CA ARG A 171 3.34 -4.97 -5.60
C ARG A 171 3.70 -5.48 -7.00
N ILE A 172 3.36 -6.73 -7.32
CA ILE A 172 3.52 -7.26 -8.68
C ILE A 172 2.60 -6.52 -9.66
N ALA A 173 1.35 -6.26 -9.27
CA ALA A 173 0.41 -5.50 -10.10
C ALA A 173 0.89 -4.07 -10.39
N GLU A 174 1.55 -3.42 -9.42
CA GLU A 174 2.15 -2.10 -9.61
C GLU A 174 3.32 -2.14 -10.60
N VAL A 175 4.18 -3.18 -10.53
CA VAL A 175 5.26 -3.36 -11.53
C VAL A 175 4.67 -3.53 -12.92
N LEU A 176 3.61 -4.34 -13.06
CA LEU A 176 2.91 -4.51 -14.34
C LEU A 176 2.35 -3.19 -14.87
N ASN A 177 1.78 -2.37 -13.98
CA ASN A 177 1.24 -1.06 -14.36
C ASN A 177 2.36 -0.07 -14.74
N ALA A 178 3.49 -0.07 -14.02
CA ALA A 178 4.63 0.81 -14.30
C ALA A 178 5.34 0.47 -15.62
N VAL A 179 5.36 -0.80 -16.01
CA VAL A 179 5.94 -1.26 -17.29
C VAL A 179 4.99 -1.01 -18.47
N GLU A 180 3.73 -0.61 -18.19
CA GLU A 180 2.66 -0.43 -19.22
C GLU A 180 2.50 -1.65 -20.13
N SER A 181 2.92 -2.81 -19.66
CA SER A 181 2.90 -4.07 -20.40
C SER A 181 2.43 -5.22 -19.52
N LYS A 182 1.75 -6.16 -20.13
CA LYS A 182 1.45 -7.45 -19.49
C LYS A 182 2.61 -8.45 -19.61
N GLU A 183 3.68 -8.10 -20.30
CA GLU A 183 4.85 -8.94 -20.51
C GLU A 183 5.99 -8.47 -19.65
N ILE A 184 6.42 -9.30 -18.70
CA ILE A 184 7.50 -9.04 -17.76
C ILE A 184 8.51 -10.18 -17.69
N THR A 185 9.70 -9.83 -17.24
CA THR A 185 10.77 -10.78 -16.94
C THR A 185 11.03 -10.84 -15.44
N SER A 186 11.89 -11.77 -15.00
CA SER A 186 12.39 -11.75 -13.63
C SER A 186 13.16 -10.48 -13.28
N GLN A 187 13.81 -9.83 -14.28
CA GLN A 187 14.53 -8.58 -14.07
C GLN A 187 13.60 -7.42 -13.71
N ASP A 188 12.46 -7.31 -14.39
CA ASP A 188 11.46 -6.27 -14.10
C ASP A 188 10.93 -6.38 -12.67
N LEU A 189 10.75 -7.62 -12.16
CA LEU A 189 10.39 -7.83 -10.76
C LEU A 189 11.53 -7.51 -9.79
N ILE A 190 12.79 -7.78 -10.16
CA ILE A 190 13.95 -7.41 -9.34
C ILE A 190 14.02 -5.90 -9.20
N ASP A 191 13.94 -5.19 -10.33
CA ASP A 191 14.07 -3.73 -10.38
C ASP A 191 12.89 -3.04 -9.68
N GLY A 192 11.66 -3.50 -9.94
CA GLY A 192 10.45 -2.91 -9.35
C GLY A 192 10.19 -3.29 -7.89
N LEU A 193 10.60 -4.47 -7.43
CA LEU A 193 10.32 -4.94 -6.07
C LEU A 193 11.53 -4.90 -5.13
N GLY A 194 12.74 -4.71 -5.65
CA GLY A 194 13.98 -4.77 -4.86
C GLY A 194 14.26 -6.16 -4.28
N ILE A 195 13.93 -7.24 -5.01
CA ILE A 195 14.04 -8.62 -4.54
C ILE A 195 15.16 -9.39 -5.25
N SER A 196 15.54 -10.54 -4.71
CA SER A 196 16.51 -11.40 -5.34
C SER A 196 15.95 -12.10 -6.59
N LEU A 197 16.83 -12.48 -7.54
CA LEU A 197 16.47 -13.28 -8.72
C LEU A 197 15.73 -14.59 -8.33
N ARG A 198 16.15 -15.22 -7.24
CA ARG A 198 15.49 -16.44 -6.72
C ARG A 198 14.03 -16.16 -6.34
N SER A 199 13.79 -15.05 -5.65
CA SER A 199 12.44 -14.62 -5.26
C SER A 199 11.59 -14.25 -6.47
N ALA A 200 12.14 -13.50 -7.42
CA ALA A 200 11.46 -13.12 -8.65
C ALA A 200 11.02 -14.36 -9.45
N ASN A 201 11.92 -15.32 -9.65
CA ASN A 201 11.59 -16.57 -10.35
C ASN A 201 10.55 -17.40 -9.57
N LYS A 202 10.61 -17.42 -8.24
CA LYS A 202 9.60 -18.08 -7.41
C LYS A 202 8.23 -17.43 -7.59
N PHE A 203 8.15 -16.11 -7.61
CA PHE A 203 6.89 -15.38 -7.80
C PHE A 203 6.29 -15.66 -9.18
N LEU A 204 7.08 -15.58 -10.25
CA LEU A 204 6.62 -15.90 -11.61
C LEU A 204 6.15 -17.35 -11.73
N SER A 205 6.87 -18.31 -11.14
CA SER A 205 6.45 -19.72 -11.10
C SER A 205 5.14 -19.92 -10.33
N ASN A 206 4.92 -19.18 -9.24
CA ASN A 206 3.69 -19.25 -8.47
C ASN A 206 2.51 -18.66 -9.26
N LEU A 207 2.71 -17.54 -9.94
CA LEU A 207 1.71 -16.94 -10.83
C LEU A 207 1.35 -17.87 -11.98
N GLU A 208 2.34 -18.53 -12.58
CA GLU A 208 2.13 -19.51 -13.66
C GLU A 208 1.30 -20.70 -13.16
N LYS A 209 1.66 -21.30 -12.01
CA LYS A 209 0.90 -22.39 -11.38
C LYS A 209 -0.52 -21.99 -10.99
N GLY A 210 -0.72 -20.74 -10.60
CA GLY A 210 -2.04 -20.16 -10.28
C GLY A 210 -2.87 -19.80 -11.53
N GLY A 211 -2.31 -19.90 -12.73
CA GLY A 211 -2.98 -19.57 -14.00
C GLY A 211 -3.08 -18.06 -14.28
N TYR A 212 -2.23 -17.27 -13.65
CA TYR A 212 -2.15 -15.81 -13.85
C TYR A 212 -0.93 -15.37 -14.66
N ALA A 213 -0.03 -16.30 -14.99
CA ALA A 213 1.10 -16.06 -15.88
C ALA A 213 1.29 -17.21 -16.84
N SER A 214 1.87 -16.92 -18.01
CA SER A 214 2.31 -17.93 -19.00
C SER A 214 3.58 -17.45 -19.67
N VAL A 215 4.48 -18.38 -19.99
CA VAL A 215 5.69 -18.05 -20.76
C VAL A 215 5.29 -17.74 -22.18
N CYS A 216 5.52 -16.53 -22.65
CA CYS A 216 5.20 -16.07 -24.01
C CYS A 216 6.43 -15.91 -24.91
N GLY A 217 7.65 -15.93 -24.33
CA GLY A 217 8.88 -15.79 -25.11
C GLY A 217 10.13 -15.97 -24.26
N GLN A 218 11.28 -15.80 -24.90
CA GLN A 218 12.59 -15.81 -24.26
C GLN A 218 13.47 -14.70 -24.81
N LYS A 219 14.17 -13.99 -23.92
CA LYS A 219 15.16 -12.98 -24.27
C LYS A 219 16.57 -13.50 -23.95
N ARG A 220 17.51 -13.35 -24.87
CA ARG A 220 18.94 -13.62 -24.62
C ARG A 220 19.66 -12.31 -24.35
N ASN A 221 20.34 -12.21 -23.22
CA ASN A 221 21.24 -11.12 -22.92
C ASN A 221 22.66 -11.48 -23.42
N GLY A 222 23.00 -11.04 -24.64
CA GLY A 222 24.31 -11.24 -25.26
C GLY A 222 24.57 -12.68 -25.76
N ASN A 223 25.79 -12.91 -26.26
CA ASN A 223 26.20 -14.19 -26.85
C ASN A 223 26.51 -15.31 -25.85
N LYS A 224 26.58 -15.01 -24.56
CA LYS A 224 26.88 -15.98 -23.49
C LYS A 224 26.02 -15.72 -22.28
N GLY A 225 24.83 -16.32 -22.23
CA GLY A 225 23.97 -16.25 -21.07
C GLY A 225 22.78 -17.23 -21.18
N ARG A 226 22.25 -17.67 -20.04
CA ARG A 226 21.05 -18.48 -20.02
C ARG A 226 19.85 -17.62 -20.47
N PRO A 227 18.99 -18.10 -21.40
CA PRO A 227 17.82 -17.35 -21.80
C PRO A 227 16.94 -16.99 -20.60
N ILE A 228 16.41 -15.76 -20.61
CA ILE A 228 15.45 -15.28 -19.61
C ILE A 228 14.06 -15.44 -20.20
N ASN A 229 13.16 -16.10 -19.49
CA ASN A 229 11.76 -16.22 -19.90
C ASN A 229 11.06 -14.87 -19.81
N ILE A 230 10.23 -14.58 -20.81
CA ILE A 230 9.27 -13.49 -20.81
C ILE A 230 7.92 -14.12 -20.44
N TYR A 231 7.27 -13.57 -19.45
CA TYR A 231 5.98 -14.02 -18.95
C TYR A 231 4.90 -13.00 -19.33
N HIS A 232 3.86 -13.47 -19.96
CA HIS A 232 2.61 -12.73 -20.03
C HIS A 232 1.87 -12.92 -18.71
N VAL A 233 1.60 -11.83 -17.98
CA VAL A 233 0.95 -11.86 -16.66
C VAL A 233 -0.37 -11.11 -16.75
N ASP A 234 -1.46 -11.79 -16.42
CA ASP A 234 -2.80 -11.21 -16.34
C ASP A 234 -3.42 -11.55 -14.97
N LEU A 235 -3.28 -10.63 -14.03
CA LEU A 235 -3.84 -10.78 -12.70
C LEU A 235 -5.37 -10.61 -12.68
N LYS A 236 -6.00 -10.29 -13.83
CA LYS A 236 -7.46 -10.04 -13.96
C LYS A 236 -7.98 -9.03 -12.92
N LEU A 237 -7.09 -8.18 -12.42
CA LEU A 237 -7.44 -7.08 -11.55
C LEU A 237 -8.14 -6.04 -12.42
N LYS A 238 -9.40 -5.76 -12.13
CA LYS A 238 -10.10 -4.66 -12.81
C LYS A 238 -9.49 -3.35 -12.28
N THR A 239 -8.68 -2.72 -13.09
CA THR A 239 -8.36 -1.29 -12.97
C THR A 239 -9.63 -0.52 -13.32
N GLN A 240 -10.06 0.35 -12.42
CA GLN A 240 -11.14 1.31 -12.70
C GLN A 240 -10.55 2.55 -13.35
#